data_57652ed141dd2f6d55b901edbb37def9
#
_entry.id   57652ed141dd2f6d55b901edbb37def9
#
_cell.length_a   1.000
_cell.length_b   1.000
_cell.length_c   1.000
_cell.angle_alpha   90.00
_cell.angle_beta   90.00
_cell.angle_gamma   90.00
#
_symmetry.space_group_name_H-M   'P 1'
#
loop_
_entity.id
_entity.type
_entity.pdbx_description
1 polymer ?
#
loop_
_entity_poly.entity_id
_entity_poly.type
_entity_poly.pdbx_seq_one_letter_code
_entity_poly.pdbx_strand_id
1 'polypeptide(L)'
;MQEKHVITVKVKNNAGVLARVASLFGRRGYNIESLTVSATDDPRISRMTVVVQGDEDILSQIIHQTAKLEESLAVYALDPDQSLYRELLLIKLSCNDTTRSPIREICDIYGAKIVDLSVASMVIELTGTPHKIDAFIEILSQYPILEMCRTGATAMERGDHKQ
;
A
#
# COMPACT_ATOMS: atom_id res chain seq x y z
N MET A 1 -12.82 17.49 5.09
CA MET A 1 -11.53 16.81 4.85
C MET A 1 -11.85 15.36 4.48
N GLN A 2 -11.35 14.89 3.37
CA GLN A 2 -11.56 13.49 3.00
C GLN A 2 -10.61 12.62 3.82
N GLU A 3 -11.17 11.73 4.61
CA GLU A 3 -10.39 10.79 5.40
C GLU A 3 -9.97 9.59 4.57
N LYS A 4 -8.82 9.02 4.92
CA LYS A 4 -8.36 7.77 4.32
C LYS A 4 -8.87 6.60 5.15
N HIS A 5 -9.42 5.61 4.48
CA HIS A 5 -9.88 4.36 5.09
C HIS A 5 -9.19 3.18 4.45
N VAL A 6 -8.87 2.19 5.26
CA VAL A 6 -8.28 0.93 4.80
C VAL A 6 -9.31 -0.17 4.96
N ILE A 7 -9.59 -0.84 3.86
CA ILE A 7 -10.59 -1.90 3.79
C ILE A 7 -9.92 -3.22 3.44
N THR A 8 -10.25 -4.27 4.18
CA THR A 8 -9.89 -5.64 3.81
C THR A 8 -11.05 -6.28 3.06
N VAL A 9 -10.74 -6.88 1.91
CA VAL A 9 -11.68 -7.66 1.11
C VAL A 9 -11.11 -9.07 0.95
N LYS A 10 -11.79 -10.06 1.50
CA LYS A 10 -11.47 -11.48 1.27
C LYS A 10 -12.41 -12.03 0.22
N VAL A 11 -11.84 -12.61 -0.81
CA VAL A 11 -12.60 -13.13 -1.96
C VAL A 11 -12.13 -14.53 -2.33
N LYS A 12 -13.00 -15.27 -3.02
CA LYS A 12 -12.59 -16.51 -3.67
C LYS A 12 -11.52 -16.21 -4.72
N ASN A 13 -10.46 -17.01 -4.74
CA ASN A 13 -9.35 -16.83 -5.69
C ASN A 13 -9.72 -17.43 -7.06
N ASN A 14 -10.71 -16.83 -7.73
CA ASN A 14 -11.18 -17.24 -9.05
C ASN A 14 -10.71 -16.24 -10.10
N ALA A 15 -10.61 -16.71 -11.35
CA ALA A 15 -10.30 -15.84 -12.49
C ALA A 15 -11.33 -14.70 -12.62
N GLY A 16 -10.85 -13.49 -12.83
CA GLY A 16 -11.70 -12.32 -13.04
C GLY A 16 -12.26 -11.63 -11.80
N VAL A 17 -12.02 -12.15 -10.59
CA VAL A 17 -12.52 -11.53 -9.35
C VAL A 17 -11.94 -10.12 -9.17
N LEU A 18 -10.64 -9.94 -9.37
CA LEU A 18 -10.00 -8.62 -9.29
C LEU A 18 -10.62 -7.63 -10.27
N ALA A 19 -10.89 -8.06 -11.49
CA ALA A 19 -11.53 -7.22 -12.51
C ALA A 19 -12.94 -6.81 -12.08
N ARG A 20 -13.71 -7.71 -11.47
CA ARG A 20 -15.08 -7.39 -10.96
C ARG A 20 -15.03 -6.39 -9.82
N VAL A 21 -14.12 -6.56 -8.86
CA VAL A 21 -13.92 -5.61 -7.76
C VAL A 21 -13.51 -4.24 -8.30
N ALA A 22 -12.51 -4.21 -9.17
CA ALA A 22 -12.03 -2.95 -9.79
C ALA A 22 -13.14 -2.26 -10.60
N SER A 23 -13.93 -3.01 -11.36
CA SER A 23 -15.09 -2.50 -12.09
C SER A 23 -16.12 -1.88 -11.17
N LEU A 24 -16.42 -2.51 -10.04
CA LEU A 24 -17.37 -1.99 -9.06
C LEU A 24 -16.91 -0.63 -8.53
N PHE A 25 -15.66 -0.51 -8.12
CA PHE A 25 -15.10 0.76 -7.65
C PHE A 25 -15.13 1.83 -8.76
N GLY A 26 -14.74 1.47 -9.98
CA GLY A 26 -14.73 2.39 -11.12
C GLY A 26 -16.12 2.93 -11.47
N ARG A 27 -17.12 2.07 -11.52
CA ARG A 27 -18.50 2.47 -11.83
C ARG A 27 -19.12 3.37 -10.77
N ARG A 28 -18.72 3.21 -9.52
CA ARG A 28 -19.22 4.02 -8.40
C ARG A 28 -18.44 5.31 -8.20
N GLY A 29 -17.33 5.50 -8.93
CA GLY A 29 -16.49 6.69 -8.79
C GLY A 29 -15.76 6.78 -7.46
N TYR A 30 -15.50 5.66 -6.79
CA TYR A 30 -14.75 5.64 -5.55
C TYR A 30 -13.27 5.95 -5.82
N ASN A 31 -12.69 6.81 -5.01
CA ASN A 31 -11.28 7.21 -5.14
C ASN A 31 -10.39 6.21 -4.42
N ILE A 32 -9.81 5.28 -5.19
CA ILE A 32 -8.84 4.30 -4.69
C ILE A 32 -7.45 4.91 -4.73
N GLU A 33 -6.78 4.97 -3.58
CA GLU A 33 -5.39 5.44 -3.49
C GLU A 33 -4.40 4.30 -3.74
N SER A 34 -4.67 3.13 -3.20
CA SER A 34 -3.84 1.94 -3.42
C SER A 34 -4.66 0.66 -3.30
N LEU A 35 -4.15 -0.38 -3.94
CA LEU A 35 -4.75 -1.71 -3.92
C LEU A 35 -3.63 -2.75 -3.93
N THR A 36 -3.60 -3.61 -2.92
CA THR A 36 -2.73 -4.78 -2.89
C THR A 36 -3.58 -6.04 -2.90
N VAL A 37 -3.14 -7.03 -3.65
CA VAL A 37 -3.86 -8.31 -3.80
C VAL A 37 -2.87 -9.46 -3.73
N SER A 38 -3.18 -10.46 -2.92
CA SER A 38 -2.41 -11.70 -2.90
C SER A 38 -3.27 -12.88 -2.43
N ALA A 39 -2.83 -14.08 -2.76
CA ALA A 39 -3.37 -15.29 -2.13
C ALA A 39 -3.03 -15.29 -0.64
N THR A 40 -3.86 -15.97 0.15
CA THR A 40 -3.64 -16.16 1.58
C THR A 40 -2.94 -17.51 1.84
N ASP A 41 -2.84 -17.92 3.09
CA ASP A 41 -2.43 -19.26 3.47
C ASP A 41 -3.34 -20.36 2.90
N ASP A 42 -4.60 -20.02 2.60
CA ASP A 42 -5.49 -20.86 1.79
C ASP A 42 -5.43 -20.39 0.33
N PRO A 43 -4.90 -21.19 -0.61
CA PRO A 43 -4.78 -20.80 -2.02
C PRO A 43 -6.11 -20.57 -2.72
N ARG A 44 -7.24 -20.97 -2.12
CA ARG A 44 -8.58 -20.72 -2.64
C ARG A 44 -9.10 -19.32 -2.30
N ILE A 45 -8.41 -18.60 -1.42
CA ILE A 45 -8.82 -17.29 -0.91
C ILE A 45 -7.74 -16.26 -1.21
N SER A 46 -8.15 -15.13 -1.81
CA SER A 46 -7.31 -13.95 -1.96
C SER A 46 -7.74 -12.87 -0.98
N ARG A 47 -6.76 -12.09 -0.53
CA ARG A 47 -6.97 -10.92 0.31
C ARG A 47 -6.55 -9.66 -0.43
N MET A 48 -7.45 -8.70 -0.46
CA MET A 48 -7.20 -7.37 -0.98
C MET A 48 -7.14 -6.38 0.18
N THR A 49 -6.18 -5.48 0.15
CA THR A 49 -6.13 -4.32 1.03
C THR A 49 -6.30 -3.08 0.16
N VAL A 50 -7.39 -2.36 0.38
CA VAL A 50 -7.78 -1.21 -0.44
C VAL A 50 -7.73 0.04 0.44
N VAL A 51 -6.98 1.05 -0.01
CA VAL A 51 -6.97 2.36 0.64
C VAL A 51 -7.84 3.30 -0.20
N VAL A 52 -8.88 3.85 0.43
CA VAL A 52 -9.85 4.73 -0.22
C VAL A 52 -9.92 6.07 0.51
N GLN A 53 -10.31 7.11 -0.23
CA GLN A 53 -10.60 8.42 0.35
C GLN A 53 -12.09 8.67 0.30
N GLY A 54 -12.63 9.19 1.38
CA GLY A 54 -14.04 9.54 1.48
C GLY A 54 -14.48 9.73 2.92
N ASP A 55 -15.75 10.06 3.09
CA ASP A 55 -16.39 10.14 4.40
C ASP A 55 -16.95 8.76 4.83
N GLU A 56 -17.54 8.70 6.01
CA GLU A 56 -18.12 7.47 6.56
C GLU A 56 -19.28 6.92 5.69
N ASP A 57 -20.04 7.78 5.02
CA ASP A 57 -21.10 7.34 4.16
C ASP A 57 -20.56 6.63 2.91
N ILE A 58 -19.50 7.17 2.32
CA ILE A 58 -18.81 6.55 1.19
C ILE A 58 -18.21 5.21 1.62
N LEU A 59 -17.55 5.17 2.78
CA LEU A 59 -16.99 3.94 3.34
C LEU A 59 -18.05 2.85 3.50
N SER A 60 -19.19 3.20 4.10
CA SER A 60 -20.30 2.28 4.28
C SER A 60 -20.86 1.76 2.96
N GLN A 61 -20.99 2.62 1.95
CA GLN A 61 -21.40 2.22 0.62
C GLN A 61 -20.43 1.24 -0.03
N ILE A 62 -19.14 1.50 0.07
CA ILE A 62 -18.10 0.63 -0.50
C ILE A 62 -18.19 -0.77 0.12
N ILE A 63 -18.25 -0.83 1.44
CA ILE A 63 -18.34 -2.11 2.17
C ILE A 63 -19.61 -2.87 1.77
N HIS A 64 -20.75 -2.19 1.77
CA HIS A 64 -22.02 -2.80 1.45
C HIS A 64 -22.08 -3.32 0.01
N GLN A 65 -21.65 -2.53 -0.96
CA GLN A 65 -21.68 -2.91 -2.37
C GLN A 65 -20.68 -4.01 -2.68
N THR A 66 -19.48 -3.97 -2.08
CA THR A 66 -18.47 -4.99 -2.29
C THR A 66 -18.89 -6.33 -1.69
N ALA A 67 -19.56 -6.32 -0.53
CA ALA A 67 -20.06 -7.52 0.11
C ALA A 67 -21.13 -8.26 -0.71
N LYS A 68 -21.79 -7.57 -1.65
CA LYS A 68 -22.79 -8.17 -2.54
C LYS A 68 -22.21 -9.00 -3.69
N LEU A 69 -20.92 -8.88 -3.97
CA LEU A 69 -20.28 -9.69 -5.00
C LEU A 69 -20.33 -11.17 -4.60
N GLU A 70 -20.63 -12.03 -5.57
CA GLU A 70 -20.77 -13.47 -5.32
C GLU A 70 -19.51 -14.09 -4.73
N GLU A 71 -18.34 -13.62 -5.15
CA GLU A 71 -17.04 -14.11 -4.71
C GLU A 71 -16.60 -13.54 -3.36
N SER A 72 -17.32 -12.56 -2.82
CA SER A 72 -16.97 -11.91 -1.56
C SER A 72 -17.20 -12.85 -0.38
N LEU A 73 -16.18 -13.03 0.45
CA LEU A 73 -16.23 -13.85 1.67
C LEU A 73 -16.31 -12.98 2.92
N ALA A 74 -15.60 -11.85 2.91
CA ALA A 74 -15.64 -10.88 4.00
C ALA A 74 -15.19 -9.51 3.50
N VAL A 75 -15.82 -8.45 3.99
CA VAL A 75 -15.44 -7.06 3.69
C VAL A 75 -15.59 -6.27 4.98
N TYR A 76 -14.50 -5.62 5.42
CA TYR A 76 -14.53 -4.81 6.63
C TYR A 76 -13.48 -3.70 6.60
N ALA A 77 -13.79 -2.60 7.28
CA ALA A 77 -12.82 -1.54 7.51
C ALA A 77 -11.89 -1.91 8.67
N LEU A 78 -10.63 -1.47 8.58
CA LEU A 78 -9.66 -1.63 9.65
C LEU A 78 -9.65 -0.38 10.54
N ASP A 79 -9.66 -0.59 11.86
CA ASP A 79 -9.45 0.48 12.82
C ASP A 79 -7.95 0.84 12.83
N PRO A 80 -7.58 2.10 12.52
CA PRO A 80 -6.18 2.52 12.50
C PRO A 80 -5.45 2.30 13.82
N ASP A 81 -6.13 2.44 14.95
CA ASP A 81 -5.54 2.31 16.28
C ASP A 81 -5.29 0.84 16.66
N GLN A 82 -5.98 -0.09 16.02
CA GLN A 82 -5.91 -1.51 16.30
C GLN A 82 -5.26 -2.33 15.18
N SER A 83 -4.63 -1.67 14.22
CA SER A 83 -4.12 -2.33 13.03
C SER A 83 -2.66 -2.01 12.75
N LEU A 84 -2.01 -2.91 12.02
CA LEU A 84 -0.65 -2.73 11.51
C LEU A 84 -0.73 -2.43 10.02
N TYR A 85 0.01 -1.41 9.57
CA TYR A 85 0.12 -1.01 8.17
C TYR A 85 1.57 -1.05 7.74
N ARG A 86 1.86 -1.61 6.57
CA ARG A 86 3.21 -1.61 5.99
C ARG A 86 3.14 -1.41 4.50
N GLU A 87 4.13 -0.69 3.97
CA GLU A 87 4.39 -0.54 2.54
C GLU A 87 5.84 -0.89 2.26
N LEU A 88 6.11 -1.36 1.06
CA LEU A 88 7.45 -1.51 0.52
C LEU A 88 7.68 -0.43 -0.53
N LEU A 89 8.78 0.29 -0.39
CA LEU A 89 9.25 1.28 -1.36
C LEU A 89 10.54 0.79 -2.00
N LEU A 90 10.61 0.92 -3.33
CA LEU A 90 11.86 0.88 -4.09
C LEU A 90 12.01 2.23 -4.80
N ILE A 91 13.12 2.92 -4.57
CA ILE A 91 13.37 4.22 -5.19
C ILE A 91 14.79 4.27 -5.76
N LYS A 92 14.88 4.68 -7.02
CA LYS A 92 16.15 4.86 -7.72
C LYS A 92 16.46 6.35 -7.80
N LEU A 93 17.63 6.72 -7.28
CA LEU A 93 18.12 8.09 -7.32
C LEU A 93 19.33 8.21 -8.23
N SER A 94 19.43 9.33 -8.93
CA SER A 94 20.69 9.75 -9.52
C SER A 94 21.65 10.18 -8.43
N CYS A 95 22.90 9.75 -8.49
CA CYS A 95 23.92 10.14 -7.53
C CYS A 95 25.27 10.36 -8.19
N ASN A 96 26.13 11.08 -7.50
CA ASN A 96 27.52 11.29 -7.85
C ASN A 96 28.38 11.22 -6.60
N ASP A 97 29.69 11.46 -6.74
CA ASP A 97 30.62 11.34 -5.61
C ASP A 97 30.30 12.28 -4.45
N THR A 98 29.66 13.44 -4.71
CA THR A 98 29.29 14.41 -3.67
C THR A 98 27.96 14.10 -2.99
N THR A 99 27.02 13.44 -3.67
CA THR A 99 25.67 13.14 -3.14
C THR A 99 25.53 11.75 -2.55
N ARG A 100 26.42 10.84 -2.90
CA ARG A 100 26.35 9.44 -2.44
C ARG A 100 26.38 9.30 -0.93
N SER A 101 27.30 9.95 -0.25
CA SER A 101 27.43 9.90 1.21
C SER A 101 26.26 10.54 1.96
N PRO A 102 25.78 11.76 1.58
CA PRO A 102 24.58 12.33 2.18
C PRO A 102 23.34 11.45 2.03
N ILE A 103 23.14 10.82 0.87
CA ILE A 103 22.00 9.90 0.65
C ILE A 103 22.11 8.68 1.57
N ARG A 104 23.32 8.10 1.67
CA ARG A 104 23.57 6.97 2.56
C ARG A 104 23.26 7.31 4.03
N GLU A 105 23.62 8.50 4.48
CA GLU A 105 23.33 8.97 5.83
C GLU A 105 21.82 9.02 6.08
N ILE A 106 21.03 9.54 5.13
CA ILE A 106 19.57 9.54 5.21
C ILE A 106 19.04 8.11 5.29
N CYS A 107 19.57 7.21 4.49
CA CYS A 107 19.18 5.79 4.51
C CYS A 107 19.44 5.16 5.89
N ASP A 108 20.56 5.44 6.50
CA ASP A 108 20.93 4.92 7.82
C ASP A 108 19.95 5.43 8.90
N ILE A 109 19.56 6.69 8.84
CA ILE A 109 18.61 7.28 9.79
C ILE A 109 17.22 6.61 9.70
N TYR A 110 16.74 6.35 8.49
CA TYR A 110 15.44 5.72 8.27
C TYR A 110 15.44 4.19 8.37
N GLY A 111 16.63 3.58 8.45
CA GLY A 111 16.75 2.13 8.39
C GLY A 111 16.50 1.55 7.01
N ALA A 112 16.71 2.36 5.97
CA ALA A 112 16.60 1.93 4.59
C ALA A 112 17.86 1.18 4.14
N LYS A 113 17.73 0.35 3.10
CA LYS A 113 18.83 -0.42 2.54
C LYS A 113 19.14 0.05 1.13
N ILE A 114 20.43 0.21 0.84
CA ILE A 114 20.89 0.39 -0.55
C ILE A 114 21.03 -1.01 -1.13
N VAL A 115 20.18 -1.36 -2.08
CA VAL A 115 20.11 -2.71 -2.64
C VAL A 115 20.77 -2.83 -4.01
N ASP A 116 21.04 -1.70 -4.66
CA ASP A 116 21.84 -1.64 -5.89
C ASP A 116 22.61 -0.34 -5.95
N LEU A 117 23.85 -0.40 -6.43
CA LEU A 117 24.72 0.74 -6.57
C LEU A 117 25.42 0.68 -7.92
N SER A 118 25.24 1.74 -8.71
CA SER A 118 25.92 1.97 -9.98
C SER A 118 26.74 3.26 -9.91
N VAL A 119 27.50 3.56 -10.95
CA VAL A 119 28.39 4.75 -10.97
C VAL A 119 27.58 6.04 -10.78
N ALA A 120 26.40 6.13 -11.40
CA ALA A 120 25.58 7.36 -11.43
C ALA A 120 24.22 7.20 -10.77
N SER A 121 23.92 6.06 -10.16
CA SER A 121 22.61 5.81 -9.53
C SER A 121 22.71 4.82 -8.38
N MET A 122 21.69 4.84 -7.54
CA MET A 122 21.48 3.81 -6.51
C MET A 122 19.99 3.51 -6.36
N VAL A 123 19.69 2.27 -5.98
CA VAL A 123 18.34 1.84 -5.64
C VAL A 123 18.26 1.60 -4.13
N ILE A 124 17.27 2.19 -3.52
CA ILE A 124 17.03 2.15 -2.07
C ILE A 124 15.72 1.44 -1.81
N GLU A 125 15.72 0.57 -0.80
CA GLU A 125 14.56 -0.17 -0.32
C GLU A 125 14.21 0.27 1.10
N LEU A 126 12.94 0.59 1.33
CA LEU A 126 12.42 0.88 2.67
C LEU A 126 11.07 0.21 2.87
N THR A 127 10.93 -0.51 3.98
CA THR A 127 9.65 -1.02 4.47
C THR A 127 9.26 -0.22 5.70
N GLY A 128 8.02 0.24 5.76
CA GLY A 128 7.54 1.02 6.89
C GLY A 128 6.05 1.35 6.78
N THR A 129 5.59 2.16 7.74
CA THR A 129 4.24 2.71 7.68
C THR A 129 4.12 3.70 6.51
N PRO A 130 2.90 3.95 5.98
CA PRO A 130 2.71 4.95 4.93
C PRO A 130 3.30 6.32 5.27
N HIS A 131 3.15 6.79 6.52
CA HIS A 131 3.73 8.07 6.96
C HIS A 131 5.25 8.08 6.91
N LYS A 132 5.89 6.98 7.33
CA LYS A 132 7.35 6.86 7.26
C LYS A 132 7.84 6.88 5.80
N ILE A 133 7.14 6.17 4.92
CA ILE A 133 7.46 6.13 3.49
C ILE A 133 7.30 7.53 2.87
N ASP A 134 6.20 8.24 3.17
CA ASP A 134 5.98 9.61 2.67
C ASP A 134 7.07 10.57 3.13
N ALA A 135 7.43 10.53 4.40
CA ALA A 135 8.50 11.38 4.97
C ALA A 135 9.86 11.08 4.32
N PHE A 136 10.16 9.82 4.08
CA PHE A 136 11.39 9.39 3.42
C PHE A 136 11.47 9.91 1.98
N ILE A 137 10.39 9.76 1.22
CA ILE A 137 10.31 10.27 -0.16
C ILE A 137 10.49 11.78 -0.17
N GLU A 138 9.85 12.50 0.75
CA GLU A 138 9.97 13.96 0.84
C GLU A 138 11.42 14.41 1.02
N ILE A 139 12.15 13.78 1.93
CA ILE A 139 13.56 14.09 2.15
C ILE A 139 14.41 13.75 0.93
N LEU A 140 14.16 12.62 0.27
CA LEU A 140 14.89 12.21 -0.93
C LEU A 140 14.55 13.05 -2.16
N SER A 141 13.45 13.80 -2.14
CA SER A 141 13.02 14.65 -3.28
C SER A 141 13.97 15.80 -3.60
N GLN A 142 14.91 16.10 -2.71
CA GLN A 142 15.99 17.04 -3.01
C GLN A 142 17.01 16.49 -4.03
N TYR A 143 16.99 15.19 -4.29
CA TYR A 143 17.83 14.52 -5.28
C TYR A 143 16.98 14.11 -6.49
N PRO A 144 17.57 14.01 -7.70
CA PRO A 144 16.81 13.56 -8.87
C PRO A 144 16.33 12.11 -8.69
N ILE A 145 15.02 11.91 -8.74
CA ILE A 145 14.39 10.58 -8.70
C ILE A 145 14.29 10.08 -10.14
N LEU A 146 14.93 8.94 -10.42
CA LEU A 146 14.89 8.31 -11.74
C LEU A 146 13.69 7.39 -11.89
N GLU A 147 13.33 6.66 -10.83
CA GLU A 147 12.23 5.72 -10.83
C GLU A 147 11.77 5.45 -9.39
N MET A 148 10.49 5.19 -9.21
CA MET A 148 9.93 4.88 -7.90
C MET A 148 8.79 3.87 -8.04
N CYS A 149 8.81 2.85 -7.17
CA CYS A 149 7.74 1.87 -7.02
C CYS A 149 7.30 1.80 -5.57
N ARG A 150 5.99 1.83 -5.34
CA ARG A 150 5.38 1.57 -4.03
C ARG A 150 4.38 0.44 -4.17
N THR A 151 4.32 -0.44 -3.18
CA THR A 151 3.30 -1.50 -3.16
C THR A 151 1.91 -0.96 -2.81
N GLY A 152 1.84 0.16 -2.11
CA GLY A 152 0.65 0.52 -1.35
C GLY A 152 0.61 -0.24 -0.03
N ALA A 153 -0.35 0.08 0.83
CA ALA A 153 -0.44 -0.51 2.14
C ALA A 153 -0.96 -1.95 2.10
N THR A 154 -0.29 -2.82 2.81
CA THR A 154 -0.86 -4.08 3.31
C THR A 154 -1.12 -3.89 4.81
N ALA A 155 -2.20 -4.48 5.33
CA ALA A 155 -2.62 -4.21 6.68
C ALA A 155 -3.37 -5.39 7.31
N MET A 156 -3.28 -5.50 8.62
CA MET A 156 -4.06 -6.46 9.40
C MET A 156 -4.25 -5.95 10.83
N GLU A 157 -5.27 -6.45 11.50
CA GLU A 157 -5.52 -6.13 12.90
C GLU A 157 -4.47 -6.73 13.83
N ARG A 158 -4.24 -6.04 14.95
CA ARG A 158 -3.41 -6.53 16.04
C ARG A 158 -4.14 -7.59 16.87
N GLY A 159 -3.38 -8.38 17.63
CA GLY A 159 -3.91 -9.33 18.58
C GLY A 159 -4.38 -10.61 17.92
N ASP A 160 -5.24 -11.33 18.63
CA ASP A 160 -5.71 -12.65 18.27
C ASP A 160 -7.12 -12.68 17.65
N HIS A 161 -7.64 -11.51 17.29
CA HIS A 161 -8.92 -11.41 16.60
C HIS A 161 -8.80 -11.97 15.19
N LYS A 162 -9.67 -12.90 14.86
CA LYS A 162 -9.85 -13.42 13.50
C LYS A 162 -11.16 -12.88 12.94
N GLN A 163 -11.08 -12.21 11.82
CA GLN A 163 -12.25 -11.82 11.06
C GLN A 163 -12.40 -12.65 9.79
#